data_9056d2af00f5b087817fd91490fada25
#
_entry.id   9056d2af00f5b087817fd91490fada25
#
_cell.length_a   1.000
_cell.length_b   1.000
_cell.length_c   1.000
_cell.angle_alpha   90.00
_cell.angle_beta   90.00
_cell.angle_gamma   90.00
#
_symmetry.space_group_name_H-M   'P 1'
#
loop_
_entity.id
_entity.type
_entity.pdbx_description
1 polymer ?
#
loop_
_entity_poly.entity_id
_entity_poly.type
_entity_poly.pdbx_seq_one_letter_code
_entity_poly.pdbx_strand_id
1 'polypeptide(L)'
;MKRKKLSMLSLAIAATMVFAVGCGTKDSKDKSSSGDAEYAVILKTQNMDFWVKMKEGIEDKAKELGIEVDIQAAQSEEDTEGQLKIMENMVSSGNYKAIGVAPLSPVNLIPGIVQANEKGIYVMNIDEKVDMDQLKAQGGSVIGFATTDNQAVGRNGAQYIIDNVPAGSEVAIIEGKAGNASGEDRRDGAKKAFEEAGLNVVASLPADWDRQKALDIATSYIQQYPNLKAIYCANDGMALGAVQALQNTDNIGKILVVGTDGDKEAVDSIEQGLLSATVAQDPAAIGAASLEAMVEAVKNKAEISSDAEVKTIPIDSKLIKKD
;
A
#
# COMPACT_ATOMS: atom_id res chain seq x y z
N MET A 1 14.83 56.80 -52.35
CA MET A 1 15.37 56.82 -53.75
C MET A 1 15.74 55.42 -54.19
N LYS A 2 15.22 55.01 -55.36
CA LYS A 2 15.59 53.87 -56.26
C LYS A 2 15.37 52.47 -55.65
N ARG A 3 14.29 51.73 -55.95
CA ARG A 3 13.76 51.07 -57.16
C ARG A 3 14.81 50.25 -57.92
N LYS A 4 14.55 48.91 -58.00
CA LYS A 4 14.34 48.10 -59.24
C LYS A 4 14.37 46.63 -58.85
N LYS A 5 13.26 45.84 -59.03
CA LYS A 5 12.78 45.11 -60.22
C LYS A 5 13.55 43.81 -60.44
N LEU A 6 12.89 42.68 -60.17
CA LEU A 6 12.11 41.80 -61.07
C LEU A 6 12.98 40.98 -62.03
N SER A 7 12.96 39.68 -61.94
CA SER A 7 12.63 38.82 -63.09
C SER A 7 12.34 37.41 -62.68
N MET A 8 11.19 36.91 -63.13
CA MET A 8 10.77 35.50 -63.25
C MET A 8 11.66 34.80 -64.30
N LEU A 9 11.92 33.51 -64.09
CA LEU A 9 11.87 32.57 -65.21
C LEU A 9 11.55 31.17 -64.71
N SER A 10 10.55 30.62 -65.33
CA SER A 10 10.00 29.26 -65.22
C SER A 10 10.88 28.30 -66.04
N LEU A 11 10.97 27.01 -65.66
CA LEU A 11 10.58 25.89 -66.53
C LEU A 11 11.14 24.51 -66.06
N ALA A 12 10.27 23.58 -66.03
CA ALA A 12 10.30 22.18 -66.50
C ALA A 12 10.94 21.06 -65.66
N ILE A 13 10.11 20.25 -65.11
CA ILE A 13 9.87 18.79 -65.20
C ILE A 13 11.08 17.91 -65.53
N ALA A 14 11.39 16.99 -64.58
CA ALA A 14 11.79 15.64 -64.90
C ALA A 14 11.47 14.70 -63.69
N ALA A 15 10.54 13.78 -63.93
CA ALA A 15 10.24 12.68 -63.01
C ALA A 15 11.35 11.66 -63.05
N THR A 16 11.86 11.29 -61.89
CA THR A 16 12.68 10.09 -61.73
C THR A 16 12.20 9.34 -60.49
N MET A 17 11.51 8.22 -60.69
CA MET A 17 11.24 7.20 -59.65
C MET A 17 12.55 6.57 -59.23
N VAL A 18 12.85 6.69 -57.95
CA VAL A 18 13.86 5.85 -57.30
C VAL A 18 13.19 5.07 -56.21
N PHE A 19 13.16 3.76 -56.37
CA PHE A 19 12.80 2.79 -55.32
C PHE A 19 13.86 2.88 -54.22
N ALA A 20 13.48 3.37 -53.06
CA ALA A 20 14.29 3.25 -51.85
C ALA A 20 13.68 2.16 -50.95
N VAL A 21 14.38 1.07 -50.82
CA VAL A 21 14.16 0.02 -49.83
C VAL A 21 14.35 0.66 -48.45
N GLY A 22 13.26 0.88 -47.72
CA GLY A 22 13.27 1.36 -46.36
C GLY A 22 13.57 0.19 -45.39
N CYS A 23 14.74 0.20 -44.77
CA CYS A 23 14.97 -0.56 -43.53
C CYS A 23 14.00 -0.07 -42.45
N GLY A 24 13.09 -0.95 -42.04
CA GLY A 24 12.20 -0.68 -40.92
C GLY A 24 12.97 -0.63 -39.62
N THR A 25 13.16 0.55 -39.07
CA THR A 25 13.38 0.76 -37.65
C THR A 25 12.08 0.40 -36.95
N LYS A 26 12.13 -0.66 -36.12
CA LYS A 26 11.08 -0.94 -35.16
C LYS A 26 11.07 0.20 -34.15
N ASP A 27 10.20 1.16 -34.33
CA ASP A 27 9.74 2.02 -33.24
C ASP A 27 9.02 1.11 -32.24
N SER A 28 9.67 0.86 -31.11
CA SER A 28 9.00 0.40 -29.91
C SER A 28 8.04 1.53 -29.47
N LYS A 29 6.81 1.46 -29.98
CA LYS A 29 5.72 2.18 -29.34
C LYS A 29 5.50 1.52 -27.99
N ASP A 30 5.91 2.20 -26.92
CA ASP A 30 5.30 2.01 -25.61
C ASP A 30 3.79 2.24 -25.79
N LYS A 31 3.08 1.14 -25.95
CA LYS A 31 1.63 1.16 -25.82
C LYS A 31 1.34 1.23 -24.31
N SER A 32 1.11 2.42 -23.78
CA SER A 32 0.24 2.55 -22.63
C SER A 32 -1.18 2.16 -23.09
N SER A 33 -1.51 0.87 -23.00
CA SER A 33 -2.84 0.38 -23.37
C SER A 33 -3.80 0.59 -22.19
N SER A 34 -4.28 1.82 -22.00
CA SER A 34 -5.39 2.08 -21.07
C SER A 34 -6.78 1.90 -21.72
N GLY A 35 -6.87 1.22 -22.87
CA GLY A 35 -8.09 1.16 -23.68
C GLY A 35 -8.93 -0.11 -23.53
N ASP A 36 -8.37 -1.22 -23.05
CA ASP A 36 -9.04 -2.52 -23.04
C ASP A 36 -9.22 -3.14 -21.64
N ALA A 37 -8.70 -2.51 -20.58
CA ALA A 37 -8.83 -3.03 -19.23
C ALA A 37 -10.25 -2.84 -18.66
N GLU A 38 -10.91 -3.95 -18.31
CA GLU A 38 -12.22 -3.95 -17.65
C GLU A 38 -12.12 -3.87 -16.11
N TYR A 39 -10.89 -3.96 -15.56
CA TYR A 39 -10.60 -3.94 -14.14
C TYR A 39 -9.57 -2.84 -13.84
N ALA A 40 -9.74 -2.16 -12.71
CA ALA A 40 -8.76 -1.19 -12.24
C ALA A 40 -8.47 -1.36 -10.75
N VAL A 41 -7.28 -0.92 -10.31
CA VAL A 41 -6.92 -0.89 -8.89
C VAL A 41 -6.25 0.45 -8.56
N ILE A 42 -6.65 1.02 -7.42
CA ILE A 42 -6.09 2.24 -6.87
C ILE A 42 -5.38 1.91 -5.56
N LEU A 43 -4.06 1.94 -5.58
CA LEU A 43 -3.21 1.72 -4.41
C LEU A 43 -2.95 3.05 -3.66
N LYS A 44 -2.40 2.97 -2.44
CA LYS A 44 -2.05 4.16 -1.67
C LYS A 44 -0.89 4.91 -2.31
N THR A 45 0.21 4.20 -2.60
CA THR A 45 1.44 4.77 -3.19
C THR A 45 2.26 3.69 -3.87
N GLN A 46 3.32 4.06 -4.59
CA GLN A 46 4.33 3.12 -5.11
C GLN A 46 5.74 3.42 -4.54
N ASN A 47 5.80 4.20 -3.47
CA ASN A 47 7.06 4.59 -2.84
C ASN A 47 7.49 3.66 -1.70
N MET A 48 6.71 2.60 -1.41
CA MET A 48 6.98 1.62 -0.35
C MET A 48 6.91 0.20 -0.95
N ASP A 49 7.82 -0.67 -0.51
CA ASP A 49 7.95 -2.05 -0.98
C ASP A 49 6.64 -2.84 -0.85
N PHE A 50 5.87 -2.60 0.21
CA PHE A 50 4.57 -3.21 0.44
C PHE A 50 3.62 -3.02 -0.76
N TRP A 51 3.47 -1.78 -1.25
CA TRP A 51 2.58 -1.45 -2.37
C TRP A 51 3.13 -1.92 -3.72
N VAL A 52 4.47 -1.96 -3.87
CA VAL A 52 5.12 -2.52 -5.07
C VAL A 52 4.84 -4.01 -5.16
N LYS A 53 5.02 -4.77 -4.09
CA LYS A 53 4.72 -6.22 -4.03
C LYS A 53 3.22 -6.50 -4.26
N MET A 54 2.33 -5.65 -3.72
CA MET A 54 0.89 -5.79 -3.97
C MET A 54 0.55 -5.62 -5.45
N LYS A 55 1.13 -4.61 -6.10
CA LYS A 55 1.01 -4.40 -7.53
C LYS A 55 1.49 -5.63 -8.32
N GLU A 56 2.67 -6.15 -8.00
CA GLU A 56 3.21 -7.36 -8.64
C GLU A 56 2.25 -8.55 -8.50
N GLY A 57 1.68 -8.77 -7.32
CA GLY A 57 0.69 -9.82 -7.08
C GLY A 57 -0.59 -9.66 -7.91
N ILE A 58 -1.06 -8.43 -8.08
CA ILE A 58 -2.20 -8.11 -8.95
C ILE A 58 -1.86 -8.40 -10.42
N GLU A 59 -0.68 -7.94 -10.89
CA GLU A 59 -0.24 -8.14 -12.27
C GLU A 59 -0.03 -9.62 -12.61
N ASP A 60 0.53 -10.40 -11.69
CA ASP A 60 0.72 -11.84 -11.88
C ASP A 60 -0.61 -12.58 -11.89
N LYS A 61 -1.56 -12.22 -11.02
CA LYS A 61 -2.92 -12.77 -11.05
C LYS A 61 -3.66 -12.38 -12.33
N ALA A 62 -3.51 -11.17 -12.83
CA ALA A 62 -4.09 -10.74 -14.10
C ALA A 62 -3.58 -11.57 -15.27
N LYS A 63 -2.26 -11.87 -15.32
CA LYS A 63 -1.66 -12.76 -16.32
C LYS A 63 -2.22 -14.17 -16.23
N GLU A 64 -2.35 -14.72 -15.01
CA GLU A 64 -2.94 -16.04 -14.75
C GLU A 64 -4.38 -16.12 -15.28
N LEU A 65 -5.18 -15.07 -15.07
CA LEU A 65 -6.57 -14.99 -15.49
C LEU A 65 -6.74 -14.60 -16.97
N GLY A 66 -5.65 -14.18 -17.65
CA GLY A 66 -5.68 -13.74 -19.04
C GLY A 66 -6.44 -12.43 -19.25
N ILE A 67 -6.41 -11.52 -18.26
CA ILE A 67 -7.09 -10.21 -18.28
C ILE A 67 -6.07 -9.07 -18.17
N GLU A 68 -6.49 -7.87 -18.56
CA GLU A 68 -5.74 -6.63 -18.30
C GLU A 68 -6.32 -5.90 -17.08
N VAL A 69 -5.44 -5.25 -16.31
CA VAL A 69 -5.79 -4.45 -15.14
C VAL A 69 -5.05 -3.11 -15.21
N ASP A 70 -5.77 -1.99 -15.00
CA ASP A 70 -5.17 -0.66 -14.86
C ASP A 70 -4.86 -0.41 -13.38
N ILE A 71 -3.57 -0.22 -13.04
CA ILE A 71 -3.14 -0.01 -11.67
C ILE A 71 -2.58 1.40 -11.53
N GLN A 72 -3.25 2.22 -10.73
CA GLN A 72 -2.80 3.57 -10.39
C GLN A 72 -2.60 3.71 -8.89
N ALA A 73 -1.89 4.77 -8.48
CA ALA A 73 -1.66 5.08 -7.08
C ALA A 73 -1.57 6.59 -6.88
N ALA A 74 -1.87 7.05 -5.66
CA ALA A 74 -1.60 8.42 -5.27
C ALA A 74 -0.08 8.69 -5.20
N GLN A 75 0.30 9.96 -5.16
CA GLN A 75 1.71 10.35 -5.16
C GLN A 75 2.38 10.10 -3.79
N SER A 76 1.60 10.14 -2.71
CA SER A 76 2.07 9.90 -1.35
C SER A 76 0.93 9.47 -0.44
N GLU A 77 1.26 9.01 0.78
CA GLU A 77 0.30 8.68 1.86
C GLU A 77 -0.57 9.89 2.30
N GLU A 78 -0.23 11.12 1.89
CA GLU A 78 -0.93 12.35 2.24
C GLU A 78 -1.85 12.86 1.11
N ASP A 79 -1.75 12.29 -0.11
CA ASP A 79 -2.42 12.79 -1.31
C ASP A 79 -3.85 12.23 -1.46
N THR A 80 -4.69 12.47 -0.46
CA THR A 80 -6.08 12.00 -0.43
C THR A 80 -6.94 12.57 -1.55
N GLU A 81 -6.71 13.84 -1.94
CA GLU A 81 -7.41 14.50 -3.04
C GLU A 81 -7.01 13.92 -4.39
N GLY A 82 -5.70 13.68 -4.58
CA GLY A 82 -5.19 13.04 -5.80
C GLY A 82 -5.73 11.63 -5.97
N GLN A 83 -5.82 10.85 -4.88
CA GLN A 83 -6.40 9.52 -4.91
C GLN A 83 -7.90 9.54 -5.28
N LEU A 84 -8.68 10.45 -4.72
CA LEU A 84 -10.09 10.61 -5.08
C LEU A 84 -10.24 10.99 -6.56
N LYS A 85 -9.41 11.90 -7.05
CA LYS A 85 -9.44 12.31 -8.47
C LYS A 85 -9.12 11.15 -9.43
N ILE A 86 -8.19 10.26 -9.06
CA ILE A 86 -7.92 9.04 -9.83
C ILE A 86 -9.21 8.21 -9.93
N MET A 87 -9.89 7.98 -8.79
CA MET A 87 -11.12 7.21 -8.77
C MET A 87 -12.24 7.86 -9.61
N GLU A 88 -12.46 9.16 -9.46
CA GLU A 88 -13.45 9.91 -10.25
C GLU A 88 -13.17 9.81 -11.76
N ASN A 89 -11.91 9.88 -12.18
CA ASN A 89 -11.52 9.71 -13.58
C ASN A 89 -11.82 8.29 -14.08
N MET A 90 -11.48 7.26 -13.29
CA MET A 90 -11.79 5.87 -13.63
C MET A 90 -13.29 5.63 -13.76
N VAL A 91 -14.09 6.11 -12.78
CA VAL A 91 -15.54 6.00 -12.79
C VAL A 91 -16.16 6.75 -13.98
N SER A 92 -15.60 7.92 -14.32
CA SER A 92 -16.10 8.77 -15.42
C SER A 92 -15.77 8.20 -16.79
N SER A 93 -14.69 7.44 -16.95
CA SER A 93 -14.29 6.81 -18.23
C SER A 93 -15.33 5.81 -18.73
N GLY A 94 -16.02 5.14 -17.80
CA GLY A 94 -17.00 4.09 -18.12
C GLY A 94 -16.38 2.78 -18.64
N ASN A 95 -15.07 2.61 -18.55
CA ASN A 95 -14.36 1.45 -19.10
C ASN A 95 -14.38 0.24 -18.14
N TYR A 96 -14.49 0.49 -16.83
CA TYR A 96 -14.28 -0.54 -15.82
C TYR A 96 -15.59 -1.17 -15.34
N LYS A 97 -15.55 -2.49 -15.14
CA LYS A 97 -16.62 -3.28 -14.50
C LYS A 97 -16.42 -3.37 -12.99
N ALA A 98 -15.16 -3.36 -12.55
CA ALA A 98 -14.82 -3.36 -11.14
C ALA A 98 -13.55 -2.53 -10.86
N ILE A 99 -13.52 -1.88 -9.68
CA ILE A 99 -12.41 -1.07 -9.20
C ILE A 99 -12.03 -1.53 -7.80
N GLY A 100 -10.77 -1.93 -7.61
CA GLY A 100 -10.18 -2.19 -6.30
C GLY A 100 -9.63 -0.92 -5.68
N VAL A 101 -9.83 -0.70 -4.39
CA VAL A 101 -9.37 0.53 -3.71
C VAL A 101 -8.68 0.22 -2.39
N ALA A 102 -7.46 0.73 -2.22
CA ALA A 102 -6.74 0.80 -0.94
C ALA A 102 -6.76 2.27 -0.48
N PRO A 103 -7.71 2.71 0.36
CA PRO A 103 -7.91 4.12 0.67
C PRO A 103 -6.80 4.70 1.56
N LEU A 104 -6.45 5.96 1.33
CA LEU A 104 -5.49 6.72 2.18
C LEU A 104 -6.08 7.14 3.52
N SER A 105 -7.41 7.24 3.60
CA SER A 105 -8.15 7.42 4.84
C SER A 105 -9.46 6.66 4.77
N PRO A 106 -10.10 6.37 5.91
CA PRO A 106 -11.35 5.61 5.95
C PRO A 106 -12.48 6.21 5.11
N VAL A 107 -12.40 7.50 4.78
CA VAL A 107 -13.53 8.25 4.18
C VAL A 107 -13.23 8.89 2.82
N ASN A 108 -11.95 9.03 2.44
CA ASN A 108 -11.58 9.85 1.28
C ASN A 108 -12.14 9.33 -0.06
N LEU A 109 -12.36 8.03 -0.20
CA LEU A 109 -12.88 7.43 -1.43
C LEU A 109 -14.39 7.17 -1.41
N ILE A 110 -15.09 7.41 -0.29
CA ILE A 110 -16.54 7.15 -0.19
C ILE A 110 -17.34 7.81 -1.33
N PRO A 111 -17.13 9.08 -1.68
CA PRO A 111 -17.88 9.70 -2.79
C PRO A 111 -17.68 8.98 -4.12
N GLY A 112 -16.44 8.57 -4.39
CA GLY A 112 -16.10 7.83 -5.62
C GLY A 112 -16.69 6.42 -5.64
N ILE A 113 -16.74 5.73 -4.48
CA ILE A 113 -17.36 4.41 -4.33
C ILE A 113 -18.87 4.50 -4.62
N VAL A 114 -19.56 5.48 -4.04
CA VAL A 114 -20.98 5.71 -4.28
C VAL A 114 -21.25 5.95 -5.76
N GLN A 115 -20.48 6.83 -6.42
CA GLN A 115 -20.61 7.09 -7.85
C GLN A 115 -20.34 5.86 -8.71
N ALA A 116 -19.37 5.01 -8.33
CA ALA A 116 -19.10 3.75 -9.01
C ALA A 116 -20.31 2.80 -8.94
N ASN A 117 -20.87 2.64 -7.73
CA ASN A 117 -22.04 1.79 -7.51
C ASN A 117 -23.26 2.28 -8.28
N GLU A 118 -23.53 3.59 -8.35
CA GLU A 118 -24.62 4.17 -9.15
C GLU A 118 -24.50 3.84 -10.66
N LYS A 119 -23.26 3.64 -11.15
CA LYS A 119 -22.99 3.21 -12.53
C LYS A 119 -22.90 1.71 -12.71
N GLY A 120 -23.17 0.91 -11.67
CA GLY A 120 -23.10 -0.55 -11.71
C GLY A 120 -21.66 -1.09 -11.69
N ILE A 121 -20.67 -0.29 -11.28
CA ILE A 121 -19.28 -0.69 -11.12
C ILE A 121 -19.10 -1.30 -9.72
N TYR A 122 -18.58 -2.53 -9.66
CA TYR A 122 -18.23 -3.18 -8.41
C TYR A 122 -17.03 -2.52 -7.78
N VAL A 123 -17.01 -2.41 -6.45
CA VAL A 123 -15.85 -1.89 -5.73
C VAL A 123 -15.35 -2.93 -4.72
N MET A 124 -14.04 -3.25 -4.77
CA MET A 124 -13.35 -4.11 -3.81
C MET A 124 -12.52 -3.25 -2.86
N ASN A 125 -12.70 -3.43 -1.55
CA ASN A 125 -11.85 -2.77 -0.55
C ASN A 125 -10.59 -3.62 -0.31
N ILE A 126 -9.41 -2.99 -0.35
CA ILE A 126 -8.10 -3.65 -0.28
C ILE A 126 -7.32 -3.08 0.89
N ASP A 127 -6.76 -3.94 1.73
CA ASP A 127 -5.80 -3.70 2.79
C ASP A 127 -6.26 -2.72 3.89
N GLU A 128 -6.55 -1.48 3.54
CA GLU A 128 -7.02 -0.46 4.49
C GLU A 128 -8.53 -0.33 4.44
N LYS A 129 -9.16 -0.29 5.61
CA LYS A 129 -10.61 -0.36 5.74
C LYS A 129 -11.29 0.99 5.43
N VAL A 130 -12.29 0.96 4.53
CA VAL A 130 -13.26 2.05 4.37
C VAL A 130 -14.18 2.10 5.61
N ASP A 131 -14.57 3.29 6.04
CA ASP A 131 -15.63 3.46 7.06
C ASP A 131 -16.96 2.96 6.51
N MET A 132 -17.31 1.73 6.89
CA MET A 132 -18.48 1.04 6.36
C MET A 132 -19.79 1.68 6.80
N ASP A 133 -19.84 2.30 7.99
CA ASP A 133 -21.04 2.97 8.47
C ASP A 133 -21.32 4.24 7.65
N GLN A 134 -20.28 5.04 7.38
CA GLN A 134 -20.41 6.21 6.53
C GLN A 134 -20.67 5.86 5.07
N LEU A 135 -20.04 4.79 4.54
CA LEU A 135 -20.28 4.31 3.18
C LEU A 135 -21.75 3.89 3.03
N LYS A 136 -22.25 3.06 3.95
CA LYS A 136 -23.64 2.61 3.97
C LYS A 136 -24.62 3.76 4.09
N ALA A 137 -24.34 4.73 4.96
CA ALA A 137 -25.19 5.91 5.15
C ALA A 137 -25.33 6.75 3.85
N GLN A 138 -24.35 6.67 2.95
CA GLN A 138 -24.38 7.34 1.64
C GLN A 138 -24.86 6.42 0.50
N GLY A 139 -25.33 5.21 0.82
CA GLY A 139 -25.86 4.25 -0.15
C GLY A 139 -24.80 3.48 -0.94
N GLY A 140 -23.53 3.57 -0.55
CA GLY A 140 -22.44 2.84 -1.18
C GLY A 140 -22.20 1.46 -0.58
N SER A 141 -21.48 0.63 -1.32
CA SER A 141 -21.12 -0.74 -0.92
C SER A 141 -19.79 -1.18 -1.53
N VAL A 142 -19.18 -2.19 -0.92
CA VAL A 142 -18.04 -2.91 -1.46
C VAL A 142 -18.36 -4.42 -1.50
N ILE A 143 -17.81 -5.13 -2.48
CA ILE A 143 -18.06 -6.56 -2.68
C ILE A 143 -17.28 -7.46 -1.70
N GLY A 144 -16.26 -6.90 -1.03
CA GLY A 144 -15.42 -7.61 -0.09
C GLY A 144 -14.30 -6.73 0.44
N PHE A 145 -13.55 -7.28 1.39
CA PHE A 145 -12.39 -6.64 2.00
C PHE A 145 -11.27 -7.67 2.16
N ALA A 146 -10.18 -7.56 1.38
CA ALA A 146 -8.99 -8.39 1.52
C ALA A 146 -7.94 -7.66 2.35
N THR A 147 -7.47 -8.28 3.41
CA THR A 147 -6.52 -7.68 4.35
C THR A 147 -5.82 -8.75 5.19
N THR A 148 -4.76 -8.38 5.89
CA THR A 148 -4.18 -9.19 6.97
C THR A 148 -4.95 -8.97 8.28
N ASP A 149 -4.99 -9.96 9.19
CA ASP A 149 -5.48 -9.76 10.57
C ASP A 149 -4.47 -8.88 11.33
N ASN A 150 -4.65 -7.57 11.26
CA ASN A 150 -3.74 -6.60 11.83
C ASN A 150 -3.66 -6.64 13.36
N GLN A 151 -4.72 -7.07 14.06
CA GLN A 151 -4.64 -7.32 15.48
C GLN A 151 -3.77 -8.55 15.81
N ALA A 152 -3.88 -9.61 15.00
CA ALA A 152 -2.99 -10.77 15.14
C ALA A 152 -1.54 -10.41 14.82
N VAL A 153 -1.29 -9.56 13.82
CA VAL A 153 0.04 -9.03 13.51
C VAL A 153 0.65 -8.34 14.73
N GLY A 154 -0.07 -7.40 15.33
CA GLY A 154 0.37 -6.71 16.54
C GLY A 154 0.66 -7.67 17.71
N ARG A 155 -0.26 -8.62 17.96
CA ARG A 155 -0.06 -9.67 18.97
C ARG A 155 1.18 -10.51 18.71
N ASN A 156 1.41 -10.93 17.47
CA ASN A 156 2.54 -11.79 17.10
C ASN A 156 3.88 -11.08 17.28
N GLY A 157 3.96 -9.80 16.90
CA GLY A 157 5.15 -8.97 17.14
C GLY A 157 5.42 -8.74 18.63
N ALA A 158 4.36 -8.45 19.40
CA ALA A 158 4.44 -8.31 20.85
C ALA A 158 4.83 -9.63 21.53
N GLN A 159 4.32 -10.78 21.08
CA GLN A 159 4.65 -12.07 21.62
C GLN A 159 6.14 -12.39 21.51
N TYR A 160 6.76 -12.04 20.38
CA TYR A 160 8.23 -12.17 20.25
C TYR A 160 8.97 -11.35 21.32
N ILE A 161 8.52 -10.13 21.60
CA ILE A 161 9.11 -9.28 22.65
C ILE A 161 8.88 -9.92 24.02
N ILE A 162 7.66 -10.34 24.34
CA ILE A 162 7.29 -10.98 25.62
C ILE A 162 8.18 -12.19 25.91
N ASP A 163 8.45 -13.02 24.92
CA ASP A 163 9.27 -14.22 25.04
C ASP A 163 10.77 -13.91 25.27
N ASN A 164 11.22 -12.68 24.99
CA ASN A 164 12.64 -12.32 24.97
C ASN A 164 13.03 -11.18 25.96
N VAL A 165 12.08 -10.70 26.78
CA VAL A 165 12.35 -9.70 27.83
C VAL A 165 11.88 -10.19 29.20
N PRO A 166 12.48 -9.75 30.32
CA PRO A 166 12.00 -10.09 31.66
C PRO A 166 10.56 -9.57 31.91
N ALA A 167 9.80 -10.29 32.74
CA ALA A 167 8.48 -9.82 33.19
C ALA A 167 8.60 -8.43 33.87
N GLY A 168 7.61 -7.57 33.64
CA GLY A 168 7.58 -6.20 34.15
C GLY A 168 8.49 -5.22 33.39
N SER A 169 9.12 -5.65 32.30
CA SER A 169 9.96 -4.77 31.45
C SER A 169 9.19 -3.59 30.88
N GLU A 170 9.89 -2.46 30.74
CA GLU A 170 9.40 -1.30 30.01
C GLU A 170 9.50 -1.54 28.50
N VAL A 171 8.39 -1.35 27.79
CA VAL A 171 8.28 -1.47 26.33
C VAL A 171 7.60 -0.24 25.75
N ALA A 172 7.89 0.07 24.49
CA ALA A 172 7.26 1.19 23.79
C ALA A 172 6.67 0.74 22.44
N ILE A 173 5.75 1.52 21.91
CA ILE A 173 5.12 1.31 20.61
C ILE A 173 5.38 2.54 19.74
N ILE A 174 5.78 2.31 18.49
CA ILE A 174 5.77 3.31 17.42
C ILE A 174 4.61 2.93 16.49
N GLU A 175 3.56 3.75 16.54
CA GLU A 175 2.30 3.49 15.85
C GLU A 175 2.38 3.87 14.37
N GLY A 176 1.47 3.34 13.56
CA GLY A 176 1.29 3.76 12.18
C GLY A 176 0.70 5.17 12.04
N LYS A 177 0.02 5.42 10.94
CA LYS A 177 -0.68 6.69 10.69
C LYS A 177 -1.96 6.74 11.50
N ALA A 178 -2.14 7.80 12.27
CA ALA A 178 -3.34 8.02 13.05
C ALA A 178 -4.59 8.02 12.15
N GLY A 179 -5.63 7.30 12.56
CA GLY A 179 -6.88 7.15 11.79
C GLY A 179 -6.82 6.07 10.70
N ASN A 180 -5.69 5.37 10.51
CA ASN A 180 -5.65 4.18 9.67
C ASN A 180 -5.94 2.93 10.53
N ALA A 181 -6.97 2.18 10.14
CA ALA A 181 -7.42 1.01 10.91
C ALA A 181 -6.32 -0.05 11.04
N SER A 182 -5.54 -0.29 10.00
CA SER A 182 -4.42 -1.24 10.02
C SER A 182 -3.39 -0.89 11.10
N GLY A 183 -3.01 0.39 11.22
CA GLY A 183 -2.06 0.86 12.24
C GLY A 183 -2.63 0.79 13.65
N GLU A 184 -3.89 1.17 13.82
CA GLU A 184 -4.59 1.13 15.11
C GLU A 184 -4.76 -0.31 15.60
N ASP A 185 -5.17 -1.24 14.74
CA ASP A 185 -5.31 -2.65 15.07
C ASP A 185 -3.96 -3.29 15.46
N ARG A 186 -2.86 -2.97 14.77
CA ARG A 186 -1.51 -3.44 15.14
C ARG A 186 -1.10 -2.90 16.50
N ARG A 187 -1.28 -1.59 16.76
CA ARG A 187 -1.04 -0.98 18.07
C ARG A 187 -1.85 -1.66 19.16
N ASP A 188 -3.15 -1.80 18.96
CA ASP A 188 -4.07 -2.32 19.99
C ASP A 188 -3.81 -3.80 20.25
N GLY A 189 -3.52 -4.58 19.21
CA GLY A 189 -3.10 -5.98 19.35
C GLY A 189 -1.81 -6.13 20.15
N ALA A 190 -0.78 -5.31 19.86
CA ALA A 190 0.48 -5.33 20.57
C ALA A 190 0.32 -4.84 22.01
N LYS A 191 -0.36 -3.72 22.23
CA LYS A 191 -0.59 -3.13 23.54
C LYS A 191 -1.32 -4.10 24.47
N LYS A 192 -2.41 -4.71 23.98
CA LYS A 192 -3.17 -5.69 24.73
C LYS A 192 -2.30 -6.90 25.13
N ALA A 193 -1.49 -7.42 24.21
CA ALA A 193 -0.60 -8.53 24.51
C ALA A 193 0.44 -8.17 25.58
N PHE A 194 1.03 -6.99 25.52
CA PHE A 194 1.98 -6.50 26.53
C PHE A 194 1.32 -6.35 27.91
N GLU A 195 0.14 -5.76 27.97
CA GLU A 195 -0.62 -5.58 29.23
C GLU A 195 -1.01 -6.92 29.86
N GLU A 196 -1.50 -7.89 29.07
CA GLU A 196 -1.86 -9.24 29.52
C GLU A 196 -0.64 -10.03 30.03
N ALA A 197 0.54 -9.79 29.46
CA ALA A 197 1.80 -10.38 29.92
C ALA A 197 2.46 -9.62 31.11
N GLY A 198 1.85 -8.54 31.59
CA GLY A 198 2.37 -7.73 32.69
C GLY A 198 3.60 -6.90 32.33
N LEU A 199 3.79 -6.57 31.07
CA LEU A 199 4.81 -5.62 30.63
C LEU A 199 4.28 -4.18 30.74
N ASN A 200 5.17 -3.23 30.97
CA ASN A 200 4.83 -1.82 31.15
C ASN A 200 4.98 -1.04 29.84
N VAL A 201 3.87 -0.70 29.17
CA VAL A 201 3.88 0.15 27.98
C VAL A 201 4.09 1.60 28.42
N VAL A 202 5.33 2.10 28.33
CA VAL A 202 5.71 3.44 28.83
C VAL A 202 5.42 4.55 27.83
N ALA A 203 5.31 4.22 26.52
CA ALA A 203 5.01 5.19 25.46
C ALA A 203 4.39 4.52 24.23
N SER A 204 3.52 5.27 23.55
CA SER A 204 2.94 4.88 22.27
C SER A 204 2.63 6.16 21.48
N LEU A 205 3.30 6.37 20.33
CA LEU A 205 3.19 7.58 19.53
C LEU A 205 3.16 7.24 18.04
N PRO A 206 2.35 7.97 17.23
CA PRO A 206 2.30 7.78 15.79
C PRO A 206 3.53 8.36 15.09
N ALA A 207 4.09 7.60 14.15
CA ALA A 207 5.13 8.03 13.24
C ALA A 207 4.66 8.08 11.77
N ASP A 208 3.36 7.91 11.51
CA ASP A 208 2.70 8.10 10.21
C ASP A 208 3.33 7.30 9.07
N TRP A 209 3.82 6.07 9.33
CA TRP A 209 4.57 5.21 8.42
C TRP A 209 5.94 5.76 8.00
N ASP A 210 6.37 6.90 8.59
CA ASP A 210 7.57 7.63 8.21
C ASP A 210 8.79 7.18 9.03
N ARG A 211 9.85 6.78 8.32
CA ARG A 211 11.11 6.29 8.90
C ARG A 211 11.83 7.35 9.72
N GLN A 212 11.84 8.61 9.26
CA GLN A 212 12.55 9.70 9.94
C GLN A 212 11.83 10.09 11.23
N LYS A 213 10.50 10.19 11.20
CA LYS A 213 9.70 10.44 12.42
C LYS A 213 9.92 9.34 13.45
N ALA A 214 9.97 8.07 13.00
CA ALA A 214 10.23 6.95 13.90
C ALA A 214 11.63 6.99 14.52
N LEU A 215 12.64 7.42 13.77
CA LEU A 215 14.00 7.66 14.31
C LEU A 215 13.97 8.71 15.41
N ASP A 216 13.28 9.83 15.19
CA ASP A 216 13.20 10.92 16.16
C ASP A 216 12.44 10.49 17.44
N ILE A 217 11.33 9.77 17.27
CA ILE A 217 10.54 9.19 18.38
C ILE A 217 11.36 8.16 19.16
N ALA A 218 12.01 7.22 18.49
CA ALA A 218 12.84 6.21 19.14
C ALA A 218 14.00 6.84 19.92
N THR A 219 14.64 7.86 19.35
CA THR A 219 15.69 8.64 20.04
C THR A 219 15.15 9.27 21.33
N SER A 220 13.94 9.84 21.27
CA SER A 220 13.27 10.42 22.43
C SER A 220 12.94 9.35 23.49
N TYR A 221 12.44 8.19 23.06
CA TYR A 221 12.12 7.07 23.96
C TYR A 221 13.36 6.57 24.71
N ILE A 222 14.48 6.38 23.99
CA ILE A 222 15.76 5.93 24.59
C ILE A 222 16.25 6.92 25.66
N GLN A 223 16.07 8.23 25.43
CA GLN A 223 16.49 9.26 26.38
C GLN A 223 15.55 9.36 27.59
N GLN A 224 14.26 9.20 27.40
CA GLN A 224 13.25 9.37 28.46
C GLN A 224 13.08 8.11 29.32
N TYR A 225 13.31 6.93 28.75
CA TYR A 225 13.08 5.64 29.41
C TYR A 225 14.39 4.82 29.47
N PRO A 226 15.28 5.08 30.44
CA PRO A 226 16.60 4.42 30.51
C PRO A 226 16.51 2.91 30.74
N ASN A 227 15.37 2.40 31.19
CA ASN A 227 15.12 0.97 31.40
C ASN A 227 14.39 0.29 30.25
N LEU A 228 14.14 0.99 29.12
CA LEU A 228 13.45 0.47 27.97
C LEU A 228 14.11 -0.81 27.45
N LYS A 229 13.33 -1.87 27.24
CA LYS A 229 13.81 -3.18 26.78
C LYS A 229 13.41 -3.51 25.36
N ALA A 230 12.30 -2.95 24.86
CA ALA A 230 11.88 -3.20 23.49
C ALA A 230 11.01 -2.08 22.92
N ILE A 231 11.02 -1.98 21.58
CA ILE A 231 10.15 -1.13 20.78
C ILE A 231 9.44 -2.01 19.75
N TYR A 232 8.12 -2.00 19.74
CA TYR A 232 7.31 -2.53 18.65
C TYR A 232 6.98 -1.41 17.67
N CYS A 233 7.18 -1.65 16.38
CA CYS A 233 6.90 -0.70 15.30
C CYS A 233 5.83 -1.27 14.37
N ALA A 234 4.82 -0.48 14.04
CA ALA A 234 3.70 -0.91 13.24
C ALA A 234 4.05 -1.14 11.75
N ASN A 235 5.26 -0.74 11.27
CA ASN A 235 5.82 -1.20 10.00
C ASN A 235 7.36 -1.28 10.02
N ASP A 236 7.93 -1.88 8.98
CA ASP A 236 9.38 -2.09 8.87
C ASP A 236 10.15 -0.80 8.58
N GLY A 237 9.58 0.12 7.81
CA GLY A 237 10.18 1.43 7.59
C GLY A 237 10.45 2.16 8.90
N MET A 238 9.47 2.18 9.80
CA MET A 238 9.60 2.76 11.15
C MET A 238 10.55 1.95 12.04
N ALA A 239 10.52 0.61 11.95
CA ALA A 239 11.44 -0.25 12.70
C ALA A 239 12.90 0.01 12.32
N LEU A 240 13.20 0.21 11.05
CA LEU A 240 14.53 0.58 10.57
C LEU A 240 14.94 1.98 11.05
N GLY A 241 14.00 2.92 11.18
CA GLY A 241 14.23 4.20 11.84
C GLY A 241 14.60 4.03 13.32
N ALA A 242 13.90 3.18 14.05
CA ALA A 242 14.21 2.86 15.45
C ALA A 242 15.57 2.15 15.58
N VAL A 243 15.91 1.22 14.70
CA VAL A 243 17.26 0.60 14.64
C VAL A 243 18.34 1.66 14.47
N GLN A 244 18.13 2.63 13.60
CA GLN A 244 19.09 3.75 13.43
C GLN A 244 19.27 4.58 14.72
N ALA A 245 18.19 4.83 15.48
CA ALA A 245 18.28 5.49 16.78
C ALA A 245 19.11 4.68 17.77
N LEU A 246 18.95 3.35 17.79
CA LEU A 246 19.76 2.46 18.63
C LEU A 246 21.24 2.47 18.25
N GLN A 247 21.56 2.50 16.95
CA GLN A 247 22.93 2.62 16.46
C GLN A 247 23.57 3.95 16.91
N ASN A 248 22.84 5.05 16.77
CA ASN A 248 23.30 6.39 17.12
C ASN A 248 23.53 6.58 18.64
N THR A 249 22.98 5.69 19.47
CA THR A 249 23.01 5.76 20.94
C THR A 249 23.71 4.57 21.59
N ASP A 250 24.39 3.73 20.84
CA ASP A 250 25.08 2.50 21.31
C ASP A 250 24.14 1.54 22.08
N ASN A 251 22.88 1.43 21.65
CA ASN A 251 21.86 0.56 22.27
C ASN A 251 21.51 -0.69 21.46
N ILE A 252 22.20 -0.96 20.36
CA ILE A 252 22.07 -2.22 19.62
C ILE A 252 22.39 -3.40 20.53
N GLY A 253 21.51 -4.42 20.49
CA GLY A 253 21.60 -5.60 21.36
C GLY A 253 21.17 -5.40 22.82
N LYS A 254 20.82 -4.16 23.23
CA LYS A 254 20.29 -3.85 24.56
C LYS A 254 18.78 -3.62 24.58
N ILE A 255 18.24 -3.09 23.48
CA ILE A 255 16.82 -2.84 23.26
C ILE A 255 16.40 -3.63 22.01
N LEU A 256 15.37 -4.47 22.14
CA LEU A 256 14.82 -5.20 21.00
C LEU A 256 13.98 -4.25 20.13
N VAL A 257 14.04 -4.43 18.82
CA VAL A 257 13.12 -3.76 17.88
C VAL A 257 12.41 -4.83 17.05
N VAL A 258 11.09 -4.73 16.97
CA VAL A 258 10.27 -5.62 16.16
C VAL A 258 9.46 -4.78 15.19
N GLY A 259 9.52 -5.14 13.91
CA GLY A 259 8.79 -4.50 12.81
C GLY A 259 7.59 -5.29 12.34
N THR A 260 7.04 -4.83 11.24
CA THR A 260 5.93 -5.45 10.51
C THR A 260 6.12 -5.17 9.03
N ASP A 261 5.81 -6.10 8.17
CA ASP A 261 5.68 -6.19 6.72
C ASP A 261 6.57 -7.28 6.10
N GLY A 262 7.75 -7.56 6.66
CA GLY A 262 8.71 -8.49 6.08
C GLY A 262 9.43 -7.91 4.86
N ASP A 263 9.70 -6.61 4.89
CA ASP A 263 10.44 -5.94 3.84
C ASP A 263 11.87 -6.47 3.73
N LYS A 264 12.40 -6.50 2.51
CA LYS A 264 13.73 -7.05 2.26
C LYS A 264 14.80 -6.36 3.13
N GLU A 265 14.76 -5.03 3.27
CA GLU A 265 15.72 -4.29 4.10
C GLU A 265 15.63 -4.69 5.58
N ALA A 266 14.41 -4.93 6.08
CA ALA A 266 14.19 -5.40 7.45
C ALA A 266 14.72 -6.82 7.66
N VAL A 267 14.46 -7.73 6.71
CA VAL A 267 15.00 -9.10 6.74
C VAL A 267 16.53 -9.07 6.70
N ASP A 268 17.13 -8.28 5.81
CA ASP A 268 18.60 -8.10 5.77
C ASP A 268 19.14 -7.53 7.10
N SER A 269 18.38 -6.64 7.76
CA SER A 269 18.73 -6.07 9.09
C SER A 269 18.65 -7.13 10.22
N ILE A 270 17.70 -8.07 10.13
CA ILE A 270 17.60 -9.20 11.06
C ILE A 270 18.81 -10.12 10.90
N GLU A 271 19.21 -10.45 9.68
CA GLU A 271 20.39 -11.27 9.40
C GLU A 271 21.67 -10.62 9.97
N GLN A 272 21.77 -9.30 9.91
CA GLN A 272 22.86 -8.53 10.49
C GLN A 272 22.80 -8.44 12.04
N GLY A 273 21.71 -8.87 12.66
CA GLY A 273 21.49 -8.78 14.11
C GLY A 273 21.20 -7.37 14.61
N LEU A 274 20.72 -6.48 13.75
CA LEU A 274 20.36 -5.09 14.07
C LEU A 274 18.87 -4.98 14.42
N LEU A 275 17.97 -5.56 13.60
CA LEU A 275 16.56 -5.71 13.89
C LEU A 275 16.32 -7.10 14.51
N SER A 276 15.43 -7.20 15.48
CA SER A 276 15.21 -8.44 16.23
C SER A 276 14.28 -9.41 15.50
N ALA A 277 13.18 -8.89 14.93
CA ALA A 277 12.21 -9.64 14.16
C ALA A 277 11.28 -8.72 13.36
N THR A 278 10.56 -9.28 12.40
CA THR A 278 9.43 -8.63 11.74
C THR A 278 8.27 -9.60 11.55
N VAL A 279 7.04 -9.12 11.59
CA VAL A 279 5.84 -9.90 11.26
C VAL A 279 5.53 -9.65 9.78
N ALA A 280 5.98 -10.56 8.92
CA ALA A 280 5.77 -10.45 7.48
C ALA A 280 4.30 -10.58 7.10
N GLN A 281 3.84 -9.69 6.25
CA GLN A 281 2.57 -9.77 5.53
C GLN A 281 2.81 -10.36 4.13
N ASP A 282 1.72 -10.69 3.43
CA ASP A 282 1.76 -11.09 2.03
C ASP A 282 0.94 -10.14 1.15
N PRO A 283 1.47 -8.96 0.83
CA PRO A 283 0.77 -7.98 0.00
C PRO A 283 0.48 -8.50 -1.41
N ALA A 284 1.31 -9.38 -1.96
CA ALA A 284 1.06 -9.99 -3.25
C ALA A 284 -0.21 -10.88 -3.20
N ALA A 285 -0.37 -11.68 -2.14
CA ALA A 285 -1.57 -12.47 -1.94
C ALA A 285 -2.82 -11.61 -1.68
N ILE A 286 -2.70 -10.48 -0.94
CA ILE A 286 -3.80 -9.53 -0.75
C ILE A 286 -4.26 -8.98 -2.11
N GLY A 287 -3.32 -8.53 -2.93
CA GLY A 287 -3.60 -8.01 -4.28
C GLY A 287 -4.23 -9.04 -5.19
N ALA A 288 -3.66 -10.24 -5.24
CA ALA A 288 -4.17 -11.37 -6.04
C ALA A 288 -5.60 -11.77 -5.64
N ALA A 289 -5.86 -11.94 -4.33
CA ALA A 289 -7.18 -12.29 -3.82
C ALA A 289 -8.23 -11.19 -4.11
N SER A 290 -7.80 -9.92 -4.06
CA SER A 290 -8.68 -8.79 -4.38
C SER A 290 -9.10 -8.81 -5.85
N LEU A 291 -8.16 -9.02 -6.77
CA LEU A 291 -8.48 -9.10 -8.21
C LEU A 291 -9.36 -10.30 -8.52
N GLU A 292 -9.08 -11.46 -7.91
CA GLU A 292 -9.90 -12.66 -8.08
C GLU A 292 -11.34 -12.43 -7.62
N ALA A 293 -11.54 -11.81 -6.45
CA ALA A 293 -12.86 -11.43 -5.94
C ALA A 293 -13.60 -10.46 -6.88
N MET A 294 -12.89 -9.49 -7.48
CA MET A 294 -13.45 -8.57 -8.47
C MET A 294 -13.95 -9.33 -9.73
N VAL A 295 -13.12 -10.22 -10.26
CA VAL A 295 -13.47 -11.03 -11.44
C VAL A 295 -14.66 -11.94 -11.13
N GLU A 296 -14.69 -12.56 -9.96
CA GLU A 296 -15.78 -13.41 -9.53
C GLU A 296 -17.10 -12.61 -9.39
N ALA A 297 -17.06 -11.44 -8.80
CA ALA A 297 -18.24 -10.57 -8.64
C ALA A 297 -18.83 -10.17 -10.01
N VAL A 298 -17.98 -9.78 -10.95
CA VAL A 298 -18.42 -9.45 -12.32
C VAL A 298 -19.02 -10.66 -13.04
N LYS A 299 -18.36 -11.82 -12.94
CA LYS A 299 -18.81 -13.07 -13.58
C LYS A 299 -20.16 -13.55 -13.03
N ASN A 300 -20.32 -13.48 -11.71
CA ASN A 300 -21.52 -13.95 -11.01
C ASN A 300 -22.63 -12.89 -10.96
N LYS A 301 -22.39 -11.69 -11.49
CA LYS A 301 -23.30 -10.55 -11.41
C LYS A 301 -23.76 -10.31 -9.97
N ALA A 302 -22.79 -10.18 -9.06
CA ALA A 302 -23.05 -9.96 -7.65
C ALA A 302 -23.98 -8.75 -7.45
N GLU A 303 -24.74 -8.74 -6.36
CA GLU A 303 -25.62 -7.61 -6.03
C GLU A 303 -24.76 -6.45 -5.49
N ILE A 304 -25.03 -5.23 -5.97
CA ILE A 304 -24.50 -3.98 -5.40
C ILE A 304 -25.55 -3.46 -4.44
N SER A 305 -25.35 -3.67 -3.14
CA SER A 305 -26.32 -3.28 -2.11
C SER A 305 -25.60 -2.81 -0.85
N SER A 306 -26.00 -1.66 -0.32
CA SER A 306 -25.48 -1.13 0.94
C SER A 306 -25.85 -1.99 2.17
N ASP A 307 -26.82 -2.89 2.01
CA ASP A 307 -27.23 -3.83 3.06
C ASP A 307 -26.54 -5.20 2.95
N ALA A 308 -25.75 -5.43 1.89
CA ALA A 308 -24.99 -6.67 1.75
C ALA A 308 -23.93 -6.80 2.84
N GLU A 309 -23.77 -8.02 3.37
CA GLU A 309 -22.67 -8.34 4.28
C GLU A 309 -21.34 -8.35 3.51
N VAL A 310 -20.39 -7.56 3.99
CA VAL A 310 -19.04 -7.48 3.38
C VAL A 310 -18.19 -8.64 3.87
N LYS A 311 -17.85 -9.54 2.95
CA LYS A 311 -16.98 -10.67 3.25
C LYS A 311 -15.52 -10.20 3.40
N THR A 312 -14.92 -10.47 4.56
CA THR A 312 -13.48 -10.30 4.75
C THR A 312 -12.73 -11.52 4.18
N ILE A 313 -11.67 -11.27 3.43
CA ILE A 313 -10.74 -12.26 2.90
C ILE A 313 -9.42 -12.09 3.69
N PRO A 314 -9.21 -12.87 4.75
CA PRO A 314 -8.02 -12.75 5.58
C PRO A 314 -6.82 -13.39 4.87
N ILE A 315 -5.68 -12.70 4.92
CA ILE A 315 -4.39 -13.20 4.47
C ILE A 315 -3.48 -13.37 5.69
N ASP A 316 -2.83 -14.53 5.77
CA ASP A 316 -2.00 -14.89 6.91
C ASP A 316 -0.72 -14.06 6.98
N SER A 317 -0.22 -13.88 8.21
CA SER A 317 1.07 -13.25 8.48
C SER A 317 2.05 -14.24 9.13
N LYS A 318 3.35 -13.99 9.01
CA LYS A 318 4.41 -14.88 9.50
C LYS A 318 5.50 -14.10 10.23
N LEU A 319 5.87 -14.53 11.44
CA LEU A 319 7.04 -13.99 12.12
C LEU A 319 8.33 -14.43 11.41
N ILE A 320 9.20 -13.46 11.09
CA ILE A 320 10.56 -13.65 10.61
C ILE A 320 11.51 -13.17 11.71
N LYS A 321 12.45 -14.02 12.08
CA LYS A 321 13.51 -13.75 13.05
C LYS A 321 14.77 -14.48 12.66
N LYS A 322 15.89 -14.13 13.26
CA LYS A 322 17.13 -14.90 13.10
C LYS A 322 16.98 -16.27 13.75
N ASP A 323 17.46 -17.33 13.08
CA ASP A 323 17.49 -18.70 13.59
C ASP A 323 18.43 -18.88 14.80
#